data_89ff881292bdf9638e0b4d9bd9cc9a65
#
_entry.id   89ff881292bdf9638e0b4d9bd9cc9a65
#
_cell.length_a   1.000
_cell.length_b   1.000
_cell.length_c   1.000
_cell.angle_alpha   90.00
_cell.angle_beta   90.00
_cell.angle_gamma   90.00
#
_symmetry.space_group_name_H-M   'P 1'
#
loop_
_entity.id
_entity.type
_entity.pdbx_description
1 polymer ?
#
loop_
_entity_poly.entity_id
_entity_poly.type
_entity_poly.pdbx_seq_one_letter_code
_entity_poly.pdbx_strand_id
1 'polypeptide(L)'
;MVHSEVVDSMTEASYTETLDRAIGRRTKFLNDSFSLIESGEHYLDVLSRKNEKKLILRWLRSPTELHSDNGRISGATLQQMKLEGEPKKQRAVPVDEEDEPELRDYKCECLVKSIGYRSLPMSGIPFDHKRAVIPHEFGCVKDPETGKLSVGLYVAGWIKRGPVGIVDATLRDSMDTFKMLKHHLESD
;
A
#
# COMPACT_ATOMS: atom_id res chain seq x y z
N MET A 1 -17.10 15.20 12.75
CA MET A 1 -17.79 14.10 12.03
C MET A 1 -16.87 13.60 10.95
N VAL A 2 -16.73 12.30 10.77
CA VAL A 2 -15.83 11.72 9.76
C VAL A 2 -16.71 11.19 8.64
N HIS A 3 -16.44 11.61 7.41
CA HIS A 3 -17.17 11.16 6.23
C HIS A 3 -16.27 10.29 5.37
N SER A 4 -16.73 9.13 4.92
CA SER A 4 -16.06 8.33 3.90
C SER A 4 -16.90 8.35 2.61
N GLU A 5 -16.25 8.64 1.51
CA GLU A 5 -16.81 8.43 0.19
C GLU A 5 -16.59 6.95 -0.17
N VAL A 6 -17.46 6.09 0.34
CA VAL A 6 -17.50 4.69 -0.09
C VAL A 6 -18.54 4.62 -1.20
N VAL A 7 -18.14 4.96 -2.38
CA VAL A 7 -18.91 4.66 -3.59
C VAL A 7 -18.64 3.20 -3.91
N ASP A 8 -19.65 2.45 -4.32
CA ASP A 8 -19.67 1.08 -4.86
C ASP A 8 -18.31 0.49 -5.33
N SER A 9 -17.32 0.56 -4.44
CA SER A 9 -15.96 0.11 -4.71
C SER A 9 -15.73 -1.33 -4.28
N MET A 10 -16.76 -1.96 -3.66
CA MET A 10 -16.69 -3.34 -3.21
C MET A 10 -16.99 -4.29 -4.37
N THR A 11 -16.01 -5.10 -4.72
CA THR A 11 -16.18 -6.22 -5.65
C THR A 11 -16.72 -7.45 -4.91
N GLU A 12 -17.18 -8.47 -5.64
CA GLU A 12 -17.56 -9.77 -5.06
C GLU A 12 -16.40 -10.37 -4.25
N ALA A 13 -15.16 -10.23 -4.75
CA ALA A 13 -13.96 -10.65 -4.03
C ALA A 13 -13.77 -9.86 -2.72
N SER A 14 -14.04 -8.55 -2.71
CA SER A 14 -13.98 -7.73 -1.48
C SER A 14 -15.02 -8.18 -0.45
N TYR A 15 -16.24 -8.50 -0.87
CA TYR A 15 -17.26 -9.07 0.02
C TYR A 15 -16.82 -10.40 0.60
N THR A 16 -16.24 -11.28 -0.22
CA THR A 16 -15.71 -12.57 0.23
C THR A 16 -14.62 -12.40 1.29
N GLU A 17 -13.76 -11.38 1.15
CA GLU A 17 -12.73 -11.08 2.14
C GLU A 17 -13.30 -10.62 3.50
N THR A 18 -14.49 -10.00 3.53
CA THR A 18 -15.13 -9.59 4.78
C THR A 18 -15.58 -10.77 5.65
N LEU A 19 -15.66 -11.98 5.09
CA LEU A 19 -15.92 -13.21 5.84
C LEU A 19 -14.73 -13.60 6.74
N ASP A 20 -13.53 -13.12 6.43
CA ASP A 20 -12.39 -13.22 7.36
C ASP A 20 -12.68 -12.39 8.62
N ARG A 21 -12.58 -13.02 9.80
CA ARG A 21 -12.93 -12.39 11.09
C ARG A 21 -12.18 -11.10 11.37
N ALA A 22 -10.92 -10.99 10.94
CA ALA A 22 -10.09 -9.81 11.16
C ALA A 22 -10.49 -8.68 10.21
N ILE A 23 -10.72 -8.98 8.94
CA ILE A 23 -11.13 -8.03 7.91
C ILE A 23 -12.55 -7.56 8.20
N GLY A 24 -13.48 -8.46 8.49
CA GLY A 24 -14.86 -8.12 8.81
C GLY A 24 -14.99 -7.20 10.02
N ARG A 25 -14.21 -7.40 11.09
CA ARG A 25 -14.21 -6.49 12.26
C ARG A 25 -13.68 -5.11 11.90
N ARG A 26 -12.65 -5.01 11.08
CA ARG A 26 -12.09 -3.73 10.63
C ARG A 26 -13.07 -2.99 9.74
N THR A 27 -13.71 -3.68 8.80
CA THR A 27 -14.73 -3.11 7.91
C THR A 27 -15.93 -2.60 8.73
N LYS A 28 -16.40 -3.38 9.70
CA LYS A 28 -17.45 -2.95 10.60
C LYS A 28 -17.06 -1.70 11.39
N PHE A 29 -15.87 -1.68 11.99
CA PHE A 29 -15.37 -0.51 12.72
C PHE A 29 -15.33 0.74 11.82
N LEU A 30 -14.87 0.62 10.58
CA LEU A 30 -14.87 1.73 9.64
C LEU A 30 -16.30 2.20 9.33
N ASN A 31 -17.20 1.28 9.03
CA ASN A 31 -18.61 1.61 8.75
C ASN A 31 -19.30 2.27 9.95
N ASP A 32 -19.06 1.78 11.16
CA ASP A 32 -19.64 2.32 12.39
C ASP A 32 -19.05 3.70 12.75
N SER A 33 -17.79 3.96 12.36
CA SER A 33 -17.07 5.19 12.71
C SER A 33 -17.23 6.31 11.69
N PHE A 34 -17.63 5.99 10.46
CA PHE A 34 -17.72 6.94 9.37
C PHE A 34 -19.16 7.02 8.86
N SER A 35 -19.69 8.24 8.78
CA SER A 35 -20.92 8.47 8.03
C SER A 35 -20.63 8.28 6.56
N LEU A 36 -21.34 7.39 5.90
CA LEU A 36 -21.33 7.27 4.46
C LEU A 36 -21.98 8.53 3.87
N ILE A 37 -21.34 9.15 2.91
CA ILE A 37 -21.99 10.12 2.06
C ILE A 37 -22.85 9.27 1.11
N GLU A 38 -24.16 9.30 1.30
CA GLU A 38 -25.08 8.60 0.38
C GLU A 38 -24.87 9.12 -1.04
N SER A 39 -25.00 8.22 -2.00
CA SER A 39 -24.91 8.55 -3.42
C SER A 39 -25.97 9.59 -3.75
N GLY A 40 -25.59 10.87 -3.84
CA GLY A 40 -26.48 12.01 -4.07
C GLY A 40 -26.21 13.23 -3.19
N GLU A 41 -25.54 13.10 -2.04
CA GLU A 41 -24.97 14.28 -1.40
C GLU A 41 -23.78 14.77 -2.18
N HIS A 42 -23.92 15.95 -2.74
CA HIS A 42 -22.84 16.54 -3.52
C HIS A 42 -21.65 16.78 -2.59
N TYR A 43 -20.44 16.30 -2.94
CA TYR A 43 -19.20 16.55 -2.23
C TYR A 43 -19.02 18.02 -1.81
N LEU A 44 -19.48 18.96 -2.66
CA LEU A 44 -19.44 20.39 -2.39
C LEU A 44 -20.35 20.80 -1.21
N ASP A 45 -21.48 20.12 -0.99
CA ASP A 45 -22.40 20.43 0.13
C ASP A 45 -21.78 20.00 1.46
N VAL A 46 -21.08 18.89 1.49
CA VAL A 46 -20.32 18.44 2.68
C VAL A 46 -19.19 19.41 2.99
N LEU A 47 -18.47 19.90 1.98
CA LEU A 47 -17.40 20.89 2.15
C LEU A 47 -17.90 22.28 2.52
N SER A 48 -19.11 22.65 2.11
CA SER A 48 -19.69 23.97 2.34
C SER A 48 -20.10 24.21 3.80
N ARG A 49 -20.27 23.18 4.61
CA ARG A 49 -20.58 23.30 6.06
C ARG A 49 -19.42 24.00 6.77
N LYS A 50 -19.54 25.30 6.93
CA LYS A 50 -18.53 26.16 7.58
C LYS A 50 -18.35 25.73 9.05
N ASN A 51 -17.08 25.79 9.51
CA ASN A 51 -16.63 25.58 10.90
C ASN A 51 -16.58 24.14 11.43
N GLU A 52 -16.72 23.10 10.60
CA GLU A 52 -16.51 21.74 11.04
C GLU A 52 -15.17 21.19 10.50
N LYS A 53 -14.35 20.59 11.36
CA LYS A 53 -13.19 19.81 10.92
C LYS A 53 -13.70 18.48 10.39
N LYS A 54 -13.29 18.12 9.17
CA LYS A 54 -13.73 16.90 8.48
C LYS A 54 -12.55 16.04 8.14
N LEU A 55 -12.71 14.74 8.30
CA LEU A 55 -11.81 13.72 7.73
C LEU A 55 -12.58 13.02 6.62
N ILE A 56 -12.07 13.08 5.42
CA ILE A 56 -12.67 12.43 4.25
C ILE A 56 -11.72 11.33 3.78
N LEU A 57 -12.20 10.09 3.74
CA LEU A 57 -11.49 8.95 3.17
C LEU A 57 -11.98 8.73 1.74
N ARG A 58 -11.07 8.78 0.80
CA ARG A 58 -11.33 8.48 -0.61
C ARG A 58 -10.65 7.19 -0.99
N TRP A 59 -11.45 6.21 -1.32
CA TRP A 59 -10.99 4.92 -1.78
C TRP A 59 -10.85 4.92 -3.30
N LEU A 60 -9.97 4.06 -3.82
CA LEU A 60 -9.78 3.86 -5.25
C LEU A 60 -9.55 5.17 -6.02
N ARG A 61 -8.70 6.01 -5.46
CA ARG A 61 -8.22 7.24 -6.08
C ARG A 61 -6.70 7.25 -6.10
N SER A 62 -6.10 7.51 -7.24
CA SER A 62 -4.65 7.63 -7.40
C SER A 62 -4.28 9.03 -7.90
N PRO A 63 -3.32 9.72 -7.27
CA PRO A 63 -2.86 11.01 -7.77
C PRO A 63 -2.11 10.82 -9.08
N THR A 64 -2.48 11.61 -10.09
CA THR A 64 -1.87 11.64 -11.41
C THR A 64 -1.08 12.92 -11.64
N GLU A 65 -1.52 14.04 -11.04
CA GLU A 65 -0.88 15.34 -11.20
C GLU A 65 -0.94 16.14 -9.90
N LEU A 66 0.09 16.95 -9.67
CA LEU A 66 0.12 17.92 -8.58
C LEU A 66 0.14 19.32 -9.14
N HIS A 67 -0.74 20.17 -8.63
CA HIS A 67 -0.84 21.56 -9.02
C HIS A 67 -0.09 22.47 -8.05
N SER A 68 0.58 23.48 -8.60
CA SER A 68 1.26 24.48 -7.80
C SER A 68 0.92 25.88 -8.25
N ASP A 69 0.86 26.80 -7.31
CA ASP A 69 0.75 28.25 -7.55
C ASP A 69 1.82 28.96 -6.73
N ASN A 70 2.61 29.81 -7.40
CA ASN A 70 3.71 30.56 -6.79
C ASN A 70 4.68 29.70 -5.92
N GLY A 71 4.98 28.47 -6.39
CA GLY A 71 5.87 27.53 -5.70
C GLY A 71 5.27 26.83 -4.48
N ARG A 72 3.96 26.95 -4.27
CA ARG A 72 3.21 26.26 -3.22
C ARG A 72 2.20 25.30 -3.82
N ILE A 73 1.96 24.17 -3.17
CA ILE A 73 0.92 23.23 -3.59
C ILE A 73 -0.45 23.95 -3.56
N SER A 74 -1.21 23.80 -4.62
CA SER A 74 -2.58 24.36 -4.74
C SER A 74 -3.63 23.29 -4.95
N GLY A 75 -3.22 22.07 -5.31
CA GLY A 75 -4.15 20.97 -5.55
C GLY A 75 -3.50 19.72 -6.10
N ALA A 76 -4.34 18.74 -6.37
CA ALA A 76 -3.95 17.48 -7.03
C ALA A 76 -5.12 16.95 -7.88
N THR A 77 -4.80 16.40 -9.04
CA THR A 77 -5.75 15.58 -9.82
C THR A 77 -5.65 14.13 -9.41
N LEU A 78 -6.78 13.53 -9.08
CA LEU A 78 -6.89 12.11 -8.76
C LEU A 78 -7.69 11.38 -9.84
N GLN A 79 -7.17 10.24 -10.26
CA GLN A 79 -7.81 9.32 -11.18
C GLN A 79 -8.58 8.24 -10.40
N GLN A 80 -9.73 7.84 -10.93
CA GLN A 80 -10.47 6.69 -10.45
C GLN A 80 -9.72 5.39 -10.73
N MET A 81 -9.74 4.50 -9.75
CA MET A 81 -9.18 3.16 -9.82
C MET A 81 -10.29 2.12 -9.68
N LYS A 82 -10.09 0.91 -10.21
CA LYS A 82 -10.93 -0.26 -9.97
C LYS A 82 -10.13 -1.35 -9.28
N LEU A 83 -10.81 -2.28 -8.59
CA LEU A 83 -10.17 -3.45 -8.00
C LEU A 83 -10.21 -4.61 -9.00
N GLU A 84 -9.06 -5.24 -9.22
CA GLU A 84 -8.94 -6.45 -10.02
C GLU A 84 -8.19 -7.54 -9.27
N GLY A 85 -8.59 -8.79 -9.47
CA GLY A 85 -7.95 -9.98 -8.94
C GLY A 85 -8.83 -10.78 -7.98
N GLU A 86 -8.32 -11.94 -7.60
CA GLU A 86 -8.95 -12.88 -6.68
C GLU A 86 -8.93 -12.35 -5.23
N PRO A 87 -9.81 -12.84 -4.34
CA PRO A 87 -9.79 -12.51 -2.92
C PRO A 87 -8.37 -12.58 -2.33
N LYS A 88 -8.02 -11.61 -1.49
CA LYS A 88 -6.69 -11.44 -0.86
C LYS A 88 -5.53 -11.14 -1.82
N LYS A 89 -5.80 -11.07 -3.14
CA LYS A 89 -4.81 -10.73 -4.17
C LYS A 89 -5.25 -9.55 -5.03
N GLN A 90 -6.32 -8.88 -4.65
CA GLN A 90 -6.83 -7.74 -5.38
C GLN A 90 -5.81 -6.60 -5.42
N ARG A 91 -5.79 -5.90 -6.54
CA ARG A 91 -4.97 -4.70 -6.75
C ARG A 91 -5.83 -3.59 -7.33
N ALA A 92 -5.57 -2.37 -6.88
CA ALA A 92 -6.13 -1.20 -7.53
C ALA A 92 -5.38 -0.97 -8.85
N VAL A 93 -6.14 -0.95 -9.95
CA VAL A 93 -5.65 -0.64 -11.29
C VAL A 93 -6.40 0.57 -11.84
N PRO A 94 -5.83 1.33 -12.77
CA PRO A 94 -6.57 2.39 -13.47
C PRO A 94 -7.84 1.81 -14.11
N VAL A 95 -8.89 2.60 -14.15
CA VAL A 95 -10.06 2.31 -14.99
C VAL A 95 -9.61 2.44 -16.44
N ASP A 96 -10.03 1.53 -17.31
CA ASP A 96 -9.65 1.54 -18.72
C ASP A 96 -10.13 2.82 -19.42
N GLU A 97 -9.39 3.28 -20.42
CA GLU A 97 -9.73 4.50 -21.17
C GLU A 97 -11.11 4.40 -21.85
N GLU A 98 -11.53 3.18 -22.21
CA GLU A 98 -12.84 2.89 -22.81
C GLU A 98 -14.00 3.14 -21.84
N ASP A 99 -13.76 3.02 -20.52
CA ASP A 99 -14.72 3.26 -19.46
C ASP A 99 -14.73 4.73 -19.00
N GLU A 100 -14.02 5.63 -19.68
CA GLU A 100 -13.90 7.06 -19.34
C GLU A 100 -13.53 7.29 -17.87
N PRO A 101 -12.28 7.04 -17.48
CA PRO A 101 -11.85 7.15 -16.08
C PRO A 101 -12.09 8.56 -15.54
N GLU A 102 -12.78 8.64 -14.43
CA GLU A 102 -13.07 9.93 -13.80
C GLU A 102 -11.78 10.56 -13.25
N LEU A 103 -11.43 11.72 -13.76
CA LEU A 103 -10.40 12.60 -13.22
C LEU A 103 -11.07 13.70 -12.40
N ARG A 104 -10.62 13.89 -11.17
CA ARG A 104 -11.12 14.95 -10.30
C ARG A 104 -10.00 15.78 -9.72
N ASP A 105 -10.19 17.09 -9.77
CA ASP A 105 -9.30 18.06 -9.14
C ASP A 105 -9.71 18.34 -7.70
N TYR A 106 -8.75 18.26 -6.80
CA TYR A 106 -8.92 18.58 -5.40
C TYR A 106 -7.99 19.71 -5.01
N LYS A 107 -8.55 20.78 -4.46
CA LYS A 107 -7.76 21.86 -3.89
C LYS A 107 -7.17 21.43 -2.56
N CYS A 108 -5.88 21.68 -2.36
CA CYS A 108 -5.19 21.45 -1.10
C CYS A 108 -4.01 22.41 -0.93
N GLU A 109 -3.76 22.81 0.30
CA GLU A 109 -2.63 23.68 0.67
C GLU A 109 -1.47 22.91 1.29
N CYS A 110 -1.69 21.63 1.58
CA CYS A 110 -0.69 20.71 2.11
C CYS A 110 -0.95 19.29 1.57
N LEU A 111 0.12 18.62 1.15
CA LEU A 111 0.09 17.23 0.72
C LEU A 111 1.12 16.43 1.50
N VAL A 112 0.67 15.38 2.17
CA VAL A 112 1.53 14.49 2.93
C VAL A 112 1.59 13.14 2.24
N LYS A 113 2.78 12.78 1.74
CA LYS A 113 3.03 11.49 1.10
C LYS A 113 3.29 10.40 2.16
N SER A 114 2.38 9.42 2.26
CA SER A 114 2.47 8.29 3.18
C SER A 114 2.22 6.96 2.45
N ILE A 115 3.01 6.69 1.42
CA ILE A 115 2.86 5.55 0.49
C ILE A 115 3.82 4.39 0.80
N GLY A 116 4.50 4.41 1.96
CA GLY A 116 5.49 3.42 2.35
C GLY A 116 6.86 3.64 1.69
N TYR A 117 7.71 2.64 1.81
CA TYR A 117 9.08 2.64 1.31
C TYR A 117 9.28 1.56 0.26
N ARG A 118 10.28 1.75 -0.57
CA ARG A 118 10.77 0.76 -1.51
C ARG A 118 12.29 0.69 -1.39
N SER A 119 12.83 -0.52 -1.27
CA SER A 119 14.27 -0.72 -1.26
C SER A 119 14.88 -0.42 -2.63
N LEU A 120 16.13 0.02 -2.62
CA LEU A 120 16.90 0.27 -3.82
C LEU A 120 17.97 -0.83 -4.00
N PRO A 121 18.31 -1.19 -5.26
CA PRO A 121 19.38 -2.14 -5.53
C PRO A 121 20.72 -1.60 -5.07
N MET A 122 21.61 -2.50 -4.67
CA MET A 122 23.03 -2.22 -4.41
C MET A 122 23.86 -2.88 -5.49
N SER A 123 24.93 -2.19 -5.94
CA SER A 123 25.83 -2.72 -6.96
C SER A 123 26.47 -4.03 -6.51
N GLY A 124 26.49 -5.02 -7.40
CA GLY A 124 27.10 -6.34 -7.14
C GLY A 124 26.27 -7.28 -6.27
N ILE A 125 25.06 -6.90 -5.87
CA ILE A 125 24.15 -7.76 -5.09
C ILE A 125 22.89 -8.06 -5.91
N PRO A 126 22.45 -9.32 -6.02
CA PRO A 126 21.20 -9.67 -6.68
C PRO A 126 20.02 -8.90 -6.11
N PHE A 127 19.09 -8.45 -6.96
CA PHE A 127 17.96 -7.67 -6.53
C PHE A 127 16.71 -7.99 -7.36
N ASP A 128 15.61 -8.31 -6.69
CA ASP A 128 14.29 -8.47 -7.31
C ASP A 128 13.63 -7.09 -7.46
N HIS A 129 13.69 -6.51 -8.64
CA HIS A 129 13.11 -5.20 -8.95
C HIS A 129 11.59 -5.15 -8.79
N LYS A 130 10.89 -6.27 -9.00
CA LYS A 130 9.43 -6.34 -8.88
C LYS A 130 9.00 -6.26 -7.41
N ARG A 131 9.64 -7.03 -6.56
CA ARG A 131 9.36 -7.07 -5.12
C ARG A 131 10.13 -6.01 -4.32
N ALA A 132 11.16 -5.41 -4.93
CA ALA A 132 12.11 -4.49 -4.30
C ALA A 132 12.79 -5.08 -3.05
N VAL A 133 13.31 -6.32 -3.19
CA VAL A 133 14.02 -7.04 -2.14
C VAL A 133 15.23 -7.78 -2.70
N ILE A 134 16.15 -8.15 -1.84
CA ILE A 134 17.26 -9.05 -2.17
C ILE A 134 16.73 -10.49 -2.11
N PRO A 135 16.87 -11.31 -3.18
CA PRO A 135 16.51 -12.73 -3.18
C PRO A 135 17.33 -13.49 -2.14
N HIS A 136 16.70 -14.32 -1.35
CA HIS A 136 17.35 -15.04 -0.26
C HIS A 136 16.65 -16.34 0.09
N GLU A 137 17.35 -17.20 0.82
CA GLU A 137 16.79 -18.34 1.54
C GLU A 137 17.21 -18.23 3.00
N PHE A 138 16.23 -18.08 3.91
CA PHE A 138 16.43 -17.82 5.35
C PHE A 138 17.43 -16.70 5.68
N GLY A 139 17.61 -15.73 4.77
CA GLY A 139 18.52 -14.60 4.93
C GLY A 139 19.89 -14.77 4.27
N CYS A 140 20.29 -15.95 3.84
CA CYS A 140 21.45 -16.12 2.95
C CYS A 140 21.07 -15.69 1.53
N VAL A 141 21.84 -14.79 0.93
CA VAL A 141 21.54 -14.25 -0.40
C VAL A 141 21.56 -15.36 -1.43
N LYS A 142 20.60 -15.35 -2.33
CA LYS A 142 20.41 -16.34 -3.37
C LYS A 142 20.51 -15.70 -4.75
N ASP A 143 21.30 -16.28 -5.59
CA ASP A 143 21.36 -15.90 -7.00
C ASP A 143 20.05 -16.31 -7.70
N PRO A 144 19.29 -15.37 -8.30
CA PRO A 144 17.99 -15.66 -8.90
C PRO A 144 18.09 -16.52 -10.17
N GLU A 145 19.21 -16.51 -10.88
CA GLU A 145 19.40 -17.24 -12.13
C GLU A 145 19.83 -18.69 -11.87
N THR A 146 20.81 -18.87 -10.99
CA THR A 146 21.37 -20.19 -10.69
C THR A 146 20.71 -20.89 -9.51
N GLY A 147 20.00 -20.14 -8.68
CA GLY A 147 19.41 -20.64 -7.44
C GLY A 147 20.42 -20.94 -6.34
N LYS A 148 21.72 -20.66 -6.54
CA LYS A 148 22.78 -20.93 -5.58
C LYS A 148 22.79 -19.91 -4.44
N LEU A 149 23.14 -20.37 -3.24
CA LEU A 149 23.34 -19.51 -2.08
C LEU A 149 24.75 -18.92 -2.11
N SER A 150 24.83 -17.62 -1.80
CA SER A 150 26.11 -16.92 -1.63
C SER A 150 26.49 -16.97 -0.15
N VAL A 151 27.11 -18.08 0.28
CA VAL A 151 27.57 -18.23 1.66
C VAL A 151 28.56 -17.10 1.99
N GLY A 152 28.40 -16.49 3.16
CA GLY A 152 29.13 -15.28 3.56
C GLY A 152 28.37 -13.97 3.28
N LEU A 153 27.32 -13.99 2.48
CA LEU A 153 26.49 -12.83 2.20
C LEU A 153 25.06 -13.03 2.75
N TYR A 154 24.67 -12.17 3.70
CA TYR A 154 23.38 -12.30 4.39
C TYR A 154 22.61 -10.99 4.37
N VAL A 155 21.28 -11.10 4.46
CA VAL A 155 20.35 -9.98 4.42
C VAL A 155 19.32 -10.09 5.53
N ALA A 156 18.97 -8.98 6.16
CA ALA A 156 17.95 -8.88 7.19
C ALA A 156 17.13 -7.59 7.03
N GLY A 157 15.96 -7.54 7.67
CA GLY A 157 15.11 -6.37 7.71
C GLY A 157 14.32 -6.11 6.43
N TRP A 158 14.02 -4.86 6.14
CA TRP A 158 13.12 -4.48 5.05
C TRP A 158 13.64 -4.84 3.66
N ILE A 159 14.94 -4.80 3.45
CA ILE A 159 15.52 -5.20 2.16
C ILE A 159 15.42 -6.72 1.90
N LYS A 160 15.26 -7.52 2.97
CA LYS A 160 15.01 -8.96 2.90
C LYS A 160 13.54 -9.26 2.58
N ARG A 161 12.57 -8.66 3.27
CA ARG A 161 11.15 -9.04 3.23
C ARG A 161 10.21 -7.96 2.68
N GLY A 162 10.71 -6.77 2.38
CA GLY A 162 9.92 -5.58 2.10
C GLY A 162 9.53 -4.81 3.37
N PRO A 163 9.07 -3.54 3.24
CA PRO A 163 8.75 -2.66 4.37
C PRO A 163 7.36 -2.99 4.96
N VAL A 164 7.15 -4.24 5.38
CA VAL A 164 5.87 -4.73 5.92
C VAL A 164 6.07 -5.35 7.30
N GLY A 165 5.01 -5.30 8.12
CA GLY A 165 5.00 -5.84 9.47
C GLY A 165 5.51 -4.85 10.53
N ILE A 166 5.39 -5.26 11.78
CA ILE A 166 5.77 -4.51 12.98
C ILE A 166 7.10 -5.02 13.54
N VAL A 167 7.54 -4.48 14.67
CA VAL A 167 8.81 -4.81 15.34
C VAL A 167 8.98 -6.32 15.54
N ASP A 168 7.94 -7.02 15.96
CA ASP A 168 7.94 -8.48 16.14
C ASP A 168 8.30 -9.24 14.85
N ALA A 169 7.75 -8.81 13.72
CA ALA A 169 8.09 -9.39 12.43
C ALA A 169 9.57 -9.15 12.06
N THR A 170 10.12 -8.00 12.45
CA THR A 170 11.54 -7.68 12.23
C THR A 170 12.43 -8.55 13.10
N LEU A 171 12.05 -8.78 14.36
CA LEU A 171 12.80 -9.64 15.26
C LEU A 171 12.86 -11.07 14.73
N ARG A 172 11.73 -11.67 14.37
CA ARG A 172 11.68 -13.04 13.81
C ARG A 172 12.51 -13.16 12.54
N ASP A 173 12.41 -12.18 11.66
CA ASP A 173 13.16 -12.11 10.41
C ASP A 173 14.68 -12.10 10.63
N SER A 174 15.14 -11.31 11.61
CA SER A 174 16.54 -11.24 12.00
C SER A 174 17.02 -12.55 12.64
N MET A 175 16.17 -13.20 13.46
CA MET A 175 16.48 -14.50 14.05
C MET A 175 16.65 -15.60 13.01
N ASP A 176 15.85 -15.60 11.96
CA ASP A 176 16.00 -16.58 10.87
C ASP A 176 17.32 -16.39 10.13
N THR A 177 17.70 -15.15 9.87
CA THR A 177 19.02 -14.84 9.26
C THR A 177 20.17 -15.26 10.19
N PHE A 178 20.06 -14.99 11.48
CA PHE A 178 21.05 -15.40 12.47
C PHE A 178 21.23 -16.92 12.54
N LYS A 179 20.12 -17.67 12.54
CA LYS A 179 20.17 -19.15 12.55
C LYS A 179 20.87 -19.70 11.32
N MET A 180 20.61 -19.13 10.14
CA MET A 180 21.27 -19.52 8.90
C MET A 180 22.76 -19.21 8.93
N LEU A 181 23.14 -18.00 9.38
CA LEU A 181 24.54 -17.62 9.58
C LEU A 181 25.27 -18.58 10.54
N LYS A 182 24.65 -18.86 11.69
CA LYS A 182 25.21 -19.78 12.68
C LYS A 182 25.41 -21.16 12.09
N HIS A 183 24.42 -21.69 11.37
CA HIS A 183 24.51 -23.00 10.70
C HIS A 183 25.71 -23.07 9.73
N HIS A 184 25.94 -22.05 8.95
CA HIS A 184 27.08 -22.03 8.03
C HIS A 184 28.42 -21.94 8.75
N LEU A 185 28.52 -21.21 9.87
CA LEU A 185 29.74 -21.13 10.68
C LEU A 185 30.08 -22.42 11.44
N GLU A 186 29.08 -23.26 11.73
CA GLU A 186 29.25 -24.54 12.43
C GLU A 186 29.48 -25.72 11.44
N SER A 187 29.27 -25.49 10.14
CA SER A 187 29.39 -26.50 9.08
C SER A 187 30.71 -26.44 8.32
N ASP A 188 31.49 -25.40 8.53
CA ASP A 188 32.88 -25.23 8.05
C ASP A 188 33.85 -25.79 9.11
#